data_7ab21656b532ddbec152c61414405a88
#
_entry.id   7ab21656b532ddbec152c61414405a88
#
_cell.length_a   1.000
_cell.length_b   1.000
_cell.length_c   1.000
_cell.angle_alpha   90.00
_cell.angle_beta   90.00
_cell.angle_gamma   90.00
#
_symmetry.space_group_name_H-M   'P 1'
#
loop_
_entity.id
_entity.type
_entity.pdbx_description
1 polymer ?
#
loop_
_entity_poly.entity_id
_entity_poly.type
_entity_poly.pdbx_seq_one_letter_code
_entity_poly.pdbx_strand_id
1 'polypeptide(L)'
;MPLFNPLSSHSQLPSNRSRPFRRRSPLILFLLLFLWSIVLGWGLAQATTPPHAASPSIVAQTNTAQANTAQADSEAIGTVDPVPQQFQAGQRFYLENCATCHLGLPPAVMPTQTWRDLLQDSQHYGTQITPLQQPALDLVWNYISTYSRPIAKNETVPYRLPRSRYFKALHPKVQFSEPVTLQSCLACHPAARQFDYRSLTPEWENAP
;
A
#
# COMPACT_ATOMS: atom_id res chain seq x y z
N MET A 1 -70.69 18.26 -4.79
CA MET A 1 -69.91 18.70 -5.94
C MET A 1 -69.13 19.95 -5.56
N PRO A 2 -67.81 19.88 -5.44
CA PRO A 2 -67.01 21.06 -5.62
C PRO A 2 -65.99 20.85 -6.75
N LEU A 3 -65.76 21.93 -7.47
CA LEU A 3 -65.01 22.07 -8.68
C LEU A 3 -63.50 22.01 -8.42
N PHE A 4 -62.79 21.19 -9.16
CA PHE A 4 -61.33 21.15 -9.23
C PHE A 4 -60.81 22.31 -10.12
N ASN A 5 -59.86 23.08 -9.57
CA ASN A 5 -59.12 24.11 -10.27
C ASN A 5 -57.68 23.57 -10.57
N PRO A 6 -57.21 23.51 -11.79
CA PRO A 6 -55.84 23.11 -12.07
C PRO A 6 -54.91 24.32 -12.03
N LEU A 7 -54.01 24.34 -11.06
CA LEU A 7 -52.87 25.25 -10.99
C LEU A 7 -51.78 24.81 -11.97
N SER A 8 -51.59 25.57 -13.03
CA SER A 8 -50.43 25.48 -13.93
C SER A 8 -49.16 25.95 -13.24
N SER A 9 -48.24 25.05 -12.95
CA SER A 9 -46.88 25.41 -12.53
C SER A 9 -45.95 25.41 -13.73
N HIS A 10 -45.62 26.64 -14.21
CA HIS A 10 -44.52 26.86 -15.13
C HIS A 10 -43.20 26.65 -14.44
N SER A 11 -42.53 25.51 -14.70
CA SER A 11 -41.15 25.29 -14.35
C SER A 11 -40.21 26.01 -15.34
N GLN A 12 -39.63 27.10 -14.88
CA GLN A 12 -38.56 27.79 -15.63
C GLN A 12 -37.26 27.00 -15.51
N LEU A 13 -36.70 26.59 -16.64
CA LEU A 13 -35.38 25.99 -16.78
C LEU A 13 -34.29 27.04 -16.53
N PRO A 14 -33.25 26.75 -15.74
CA PRO A 14 -32.15 27.68 -15.57
C PRO A 14 -31.28 27.75 -16.83
N SER A 15 -31.11 28.96 -17.31
CA SER A 15 -30.23 29.35 -18.43
C SER A 15 -28.78 28.92 -18.16
N ASN A 16 -28.26 28.04 -19.00
CA ASN A 16 -26.87 27.56 -19.00
C ASN A 16 -25.96 28.70 -19.51
N ARG A 17 -25.35 29.46 -18.57
CA ARG A 17 -24.31 30.44 -18.90
C ARG A 17 -23.02 29.69 -19.20
N SER A 18 -22.71 29.50 -20.47
CA SER A 18 -21.41 29.06 -20.98
C SER A 18 -20.32 30.05 -20.54
N ARG A 19 -19.40 29.60 -19.68
CA ARG A 19 -18.21 30.39 -19.30
C ARG A 19 -17.28 30.51 -20.51
N PRO A 20 -16.78 31.71 -20.85
CA PRO A 20 -15.84 31.86 -21.95
C PRO A 20 -14.53 31.14 -21.63
N PHE A 21 -14.13 30.24 -22.52
CA PHE A 21 -12.85 29.54 -22.50
C PHE A 21 -11.74 30.58 -22.69
N ARG A 22 -11.05 30.95 -21.61
CA ARG A 22 -9.96 31.94 -21.63
C ARG A 22 -8.81 31.32 -22.45
N ARG A 23 -8.72 31.76 -23.74
CA ARG A 23 -7.61 31.37 -24.62
C ARG A 23 -6.29 31.83 -23.99
N ARG A 24 -5.56 30.91 -23.46
CA ARG A 24 -4.20 31.15 -22.95
C ARG A 24 -3.33 31.52 -24.17
N SER A 25 -2.74 32.68 -24.12
CA SER A 25 -1.93 33.20 -25.20
C SER A 25 -0.78 32.22 -25.50
N PRO A 26 -0.56 31.78 -26.75
CA PRO A 26 0.53 30.90 -27.11
C PRO A 26 1.89 31.52 -26.79
N LEU A 27 2.00 32.85 -26.72
CA LEU A 27 3.21 33.58 -26.30
C LEU A 27 3.67 33.20 -24.88
N ILE A 28 2.75 33.00 -23.94
CA ILE A 28 3.08 32.61 -22.55
C ILE A 28 3.68 31.19 -22.52
N LEU A 29 3.12 30.28 -23.35
CA LEU A 29 3.65 28.91 -23.45
C LEU A 29 5.06 28.89 -24.03
N PHE A 30 5.33 29.69 -25.08
CA PHE A 30 6.66 29.80 -25.67
C PHE A 30 7.67 30.41 -24.71
N LEU A 31 7.30 31.43 -23.93
CA LEU A 31 8.17 32.03 -22.91
C LEU A 31 8.55 31.03 -21.81
N LEU A 32 7.58 30.22 -21.33
CA LEU A 32 7.84 29.18 -20.33
C LEU A 32 8.76 28.09 -20.84
N LEU A 33 8.57 27.64 -22.09
CA LEU A 33 9.45 26.64 -22.73
C LEU A 33 10.86 27.17 -22.94
N PHE A 34 11.00 28.46 -23.30
CA PHE A 34 12.30 29.10 -23.49
C PHE A 34 13.06 29.23 -22.16
N LEU A 35 12.38 29.65 -21.10
CA LEU A 35 12.96 29.70 -19.74
C LEU A 35 13.42 28.31 -19.25
N TRP A 36 12.63 27.28 -19.53
CA TRP A 36 12.99 25.90 -19.17
C TRP A 36 14.23 25.41 -19.91
N SER A 37 14.38 25.76 -21.18
CA SER A 37 15.57 25.41 -21.99
C SER A 37 16.85 26.05 -21.45
N ILE A 38 16.79 27.27 -20.92
CA ILE A 38 17.96 27.97 -20.34
C ILE A 38 18.38 27.28 -19.03
N VAL A 39 17.43 26.87 -18.18
CA VAL A 39 17.71 26.19 -16.91
C VAL A 39 18.36 24.83 -17.16
N LEU A 40 17.87 24.07 -18.14
CA LEU A 40 18.46 22.77 -18.52
C LEU A 40 19.85 22.91 -19.15
N GLY A 41 20.07 23.96 -19.94
CA GLY A 41 21.38 24.23 -20.57
C GLY A 41 22.47 24.56 -19.54
N TRP A 42 22.13 25.27 -18.47
CA TRP A 42 23.10 25.64 -17.44
C TRP A 42 23.49 24.51 -16.51
N GLY A 43 22.56 23.56 -16.28
CA GLY A 43 22.80 22.36 -15.45
C GLY A 43 23.81 21.39 -16.06
N LEU A 44 23.93 21.30 -17.39
CA LEU A 44 24.84 20.41 -18.09
C LEU A 44 26.27 20.98 -18.21
N ALA A 45 26.47 22.29 -18.10
CA ALA A 45 27.78 22.93 -18.21
C ALA A 45 28.70 22.74 -16.97
N GLN A 46 28.14 22.30 -15.84
CA GLN A 46 28.90 22.06 -14.59
C GLN A 46 29.50 20.65 -14.48
N ALA A 47 29.22 19.74 -15.43
CA ALA A 47 29.61 18.33 -15.33
C ALA A 47 30.95 18.00 -16.04
N THR A 48 31.66 18.99 -16.60
CA THR A 48 32.92 18.76 -17.34
C THR A 48 34.11 19.51 -16.74
N THR A 49 34.47 19.21 -15.50
CA THR A 49 35.81 19.53 -14.97
C THR A 49 36.63 18.23 -14.92
N PRO A 50 37.78 18.16 -15.61
CA PRO A 50 38.64 16.98 -15.57
C PRO A 50 39.39 16.92 -14.24
N PRO A 51 39.55 15.73 -13.61
CA PRO A 51 40.35 15.60 -12.40
C PRO A 51 41.86 15.66 -12.73
N HIS A 52 42.59 16.46 -11.97
CA HIS A 52 44.02 16.49 -11.97
C HIS A 52 44.62 15.15 -11.57
N ALA A 53 45.60 14.73 -12.35
CA ALA A 53 46.42 13.56 -12.12
C ALA A 53 47.28 13.71 -10.86
N ALA A 54 47.26 12.73 -9.99
CA ALA A 54 48.29 12.42 -9.02
C ALA A 54 48.52 10.90 -9.00
N SER A 55 49.78 10.55 -9.18
CA SER A 55 50.32 9.22 -9.39
C SER A 55 50.32 8.29 -8.19
N PRO A 56 50.70 7.00 -8.32
CA PRO A 56 50.11 5.88 -7.61
C PRO A 56 50.87 5.53 -6.34
N SER A 57 50.17 5.11 -5.32
CA SER A 57 50.73 4.30 -4.25
C SER A 57 49.93 2.97 -4.18
N ILE A 58 50.61 1.94 -4.64
CA ILE A 58 50.21 0.55 -4.50
C ILE A 58 50.28 0.17 -3.02
N VAL A 59 49.13 -0.05 -2.39
CA VAL A 59 49.03 -0.92 -1.22
C VAL A 59 47.87 -1.88 -1.47
N ALA A 60 48.24 -3.13 -1.60
CA ALA A 60 47.35 -4.25 -1.66
C ALA A 60 46.47 -4.30 -0.35
N GLN A 61 45.18 -4.10 -0.50
CA GLN A 61 44.22 -4.56 0.52
C GLN A 61 43.25 -5.53 -0.12
N THR A 62 43.51 -6.76 0.21
CA THR A 62 42.75 -7.95 -0.05
C THR A 62 41.31 -7.85 0.43
N ASN A 63 40.41 -8.15 -0.48
CA ASN A 63 39.11 -8.82 -0.30
C ASN A 63 38.59 -9.00 1.14
N THR A 64 37.80 -8.05 1.63
CA THR A 64 36.90 -8.29 2.78
C THR A 64 35.53 -7.65 2.61
N ALA A 65 35.19 -7.13 1.43
CA ALA A 65 33.91 -6.42 1.20
C ALA A 65 32.81 -7.28 0.57
N GLN A 66 33.07 -8.57 0.30
CA GLN A 66 32.06 -9.48 -0.30
C GLN A 66 31.40 -10.47 0.67
N ALA A 67 31.84 -10.51 1.93
CA ALA A 67 31.25 -11.42 2.91
C ALA A 67 30.04 -10.86 3.68
N ASN A 68 29.82 -9.55 3.67
CA ASN A 68 28.74 -8.93 4.46
C ASN A 68 27.41 -8.78 3.70
N THR A 69 27.38 -8.89 2.38
CA THR A 69 26.11 -8.85 1.62
C THR A 69 25.38 -10.18 1.58
N ALA A 70 26.13 -11.30 1.69
CA ALA A 70 25.52 -12.63 1.70
C ALA A 70 24.93 -13.03 3.07
N GLN A 71 25.39 -12.41 4.17
CA GLN A 71 24.88 -12.69 5.52
C GLN A 71 23.61 -11.87 5.86
N ALA A 72 23.44 -10.67 5.28
CA ALA A 72 22.22 -9.90 5.46
C ALA A 72 21.00 -10.54 4.76
N ASP A 73 21.23 -11.23 3.64
CA ASP A 73 20.15 -11.93 2.92
C ASP A 73 19.75 -13.26 3.59
N SER A 74 20.62 -13.85 4.41
CA SER A 74 20.35 -15.12 5.06
C SER A 74 19.44 -15.02 6.29
N GLU A 75 19.45 -13.88 7.01
CA GLU A 75 18.54 -13.63 8.13
C GLU A 75 17.14 -13.19 7.66
N ALA A 76 17.02 -12.63 6.46
CA ALA A 76 15.73 -12.22 5.88
C ALA A 76 14.89 -13.40 5.36
N ILE A 77 15.48 -14.60 5.21
CA ILE A 77 14.80 -15.79 4.64
C ILE A 77 13.86 -16.46 5.67
N GLY A 78 13.87 -16.01 6.94
CA GLY A 78 13.13 -16.70 8.00
C GLY A 78 11.62 -16.49 7.99
N THR A 79 11.10 -15.36 7.57
CA THR A 79 9.83 -14.91 8.12
C THR A 79 8.70 -14.70 7.12
N VAL A 80 8.97 -14.12 5.97
CA VAL A 80 8.01 -13.94 4.88
C VAL A 80 8.80 -14.00 3.58
N ASP A 81 8.21 -14.45 2.48
CA ASP A 81 8.86 -14.35 1.18
C ASP A 81 9.26 -12.89 0.95
N PRO A 82 10.50 -12.61 0.52
CA PRO A 82 10.96 -11.25 0.34
C PRO A 82 10.01 -10.50 -0.60
N VAL A 83 9.49 -9.38 -0.11
CA VAL A 83 8.61 -8.54 -0.92
C VAL A 83 9.45 -7.86 -2.00
N PRO A 84 9.18 -8.07 -3.30
CA PRO A 84 9.90 -7.42 -4.38
C PRO A 84 9.92 -5.89 -4.21
N GLN A 85 11.00 -5.26 -4.61
CA GLN A 85 11.26 -3.84 -4.39
C GLN A 85 10.10 -2.93 -4.79
N GLN A 86 9.39 -3.26 -5.87
CA GLN A 86 8.23 -2.51 -6.35
C GLN A 86 7.05 -2.47 -5.39
N PHE A 87 6.95 -3.40 -4.43
CA PHE A 87 5.87 -3.46 -3.44
C PHE A 87 6.31 -3.05 -2.03
N GLN A 88 7.62 -2.90 -1.78
CA GLN A 88 8.14 -2.58 -0.45
C GLN A 88 7.61 -1.26 0.09
N ALA A 89 7.50 -0.23 -0.75
CA ALA A 89 6.90 1.03 -0.35
C ALA A 89 5.45 0.86 0.10
N GLY A 90 4.66 0.08 -0.64
CA GLY A 90 3.27 -0.23 -0.29
C GLY A 90 3.16 -0.99 1.02
N GLN A 91 4.00 -2.01 1.24
CA GLN A 91 4.07 -2.74 2.51
C GLN A 91 4.42 -1.81 3.67
N ARG A 92 5.43 -0.96 3.53
CA ARG A 92 5.82 0.00 4.56
C ARG A 92 4.68 0.94 4.92
N PHE A 93 4.05 1.58 3.93
CA PHE A 93 2.89 2.46 4.18
C PHE A 93 1.71 1.72 4.81
N TYR A 94 1.48 0.46 4.41
CA TYR A 94 0.48 -0.39 5.06
C TYR A 94 0.78 -0.56 6.54
N LEU A 95 2.00 -0.93 6.91
CA LEU A 95 2.39 -1.13 8.31
C LEU A 95 2.36 0.17 9.12
N GLU A 96 2.88 1.25 8.56
CA GLU A 96 2.90 2.57 9.20
C GLU A 96 1.51 3.14 9.50
N ASN A 97 0.50 2.80 8.71
CA ASN A 97 -0.86 3.34 8.86
C ASN A 97 -1.86 2.35 9.47
N CYS A 98 -1.70 1.06 9.25
CA CYS A 98 -2.69 0.06 9.65
C CYS A 98 -2.22 -0.79 10.85
N ALA A 99 -0.92 -0.88 11.11
CA ALA A 99 -0.38 -1.67 12.22
C ALA A 99 -0.09 -0.85 13.49
N THR A 100 -0.51 0.40 13.55
CA THR A 100 -0.29 1.30 14.71
C THR A 100 -1.26 1.06 15.85
N CYS A 101 -2.49 0.63 15.55
CA CYS A 101 -3.54 0.40 16.55
C CYS A 101 -3.70 -1.08 16.91
N HIS A 102 -3.36 -1.97 15.98
CA HIS A 102 -3.42 -3.42 16.14
C HIS A 102 -2.33 -4.11 15.31
N LEU A 103 -2.25 -5.42 15.35
CA LEU A 103 -1.33 -6.17 14.50
C LEU A 103 -1.64 -5.93 13.01
N GLY A 104 -0.62 -5.63 12.21
CA GLY A 104 -0.74 -5.64 10.76
C GLY A 104 -1.03 -7.07 10.29
N LEU A 105 -2.11 -7.28 9.57
CA LEU A 105 -2.47 -8.61 9.08
C LEU A 105 -1.83 -8.88 7.72
N PRO A 106 -1.32 -10.10 7.46
CA PRO A 106 -0.91 -10.48 6.11
C PRO A 106 -2.09 -10.33 5.14
N PRO A 107 -1.92 -9.73 3.95
CA PRO A 107 -3.02 -9.58 3.00
C PRO A 107 -3.72 -10.90 2.62
N ALA A 108 -2.99 -12.02 2.68
CA ALA A 108 -3.50 -13.35 2.36
C ALA A 108 -4.64 -13.86 3.27
N VAL A 109 -4.83 -13.28 4.47
CA VAL A 109 -5.85 -13.76 5.43
C VAL A 109 -7.26 -13.30 5.12
N MET A 110 -7.41 -12.27 4.26
CA MET A 110 -8.70 -11.73 3.85
C MET A 110 -8.76 -11.61 2.32
N PRO A 111 -9.97 -11.68 1.72
CA PRO A 111 -10.08 -11.48 0.27
C PRO A 111 -9.82 -10.03 -0.13
N THR A 112 -9.41 -9.83 -1.38
CA THR A 112 -9.11 -8.52 -1.96
C THR A 112 -10.28 -7.53 -1.85
N GLN A 113 -11.52 -8.04 -1.92
CA GLN A 113 -12.72 -7.21 -1.76
C GLN A 113 -12.84 -6.63 -0.35
N THR A 114 -12.62 -7.44 0.69
CA THR A 114 -12.61 -6.95 2.08
C THR A 114 -11.55 -5.87 2.28
N TRP A 115 -10.36 -6.06 1.75
CA TRP A 115 -9.31 -5.04 1.84
C TRP A 115 -9.68 -3.74 1.14
N ARG A 116 -10.32 -3.81 -0.02
CA ARG A 116 -10.81 -2.63 -0.74
C ARG A 116 -11.81 -1.85 0.12
N ASP A 117 -12.76 -2.56 0.71
CA ASP A 117 -13.80 -1.96 1.54
C ASP A 117 -13.19 -1.31 2.78
N LEU A 118 -12.23 -1.99 3.45
CA LEU A 118 -11.54 -1.47 4.64
C LEU A 118 -10.69 -0.24 4.38
N LEU A 119 -10.04 -0.14 3.21
CA LEU A 119 -9.23 1.03 2.85
C LEU A 119 -10.08 2.29 2.58
N GLN A 120 -11.36 2.11 2.27
CA GLN A 120 -12.30 3.19 1.98
C GLN A 120 -13.24 3.50 3.15
N ASP A 121 -13.31 2.62 4.15
CA ASP A 121 -14.23 2.76 5.28
C ASP A 121 -13.62 3.65 6.37
N SER A 122 -14.24 4.83 6.58
CA SER A 122 -13.89 5.72 7.68
C SER A 122 -14.43 5.25 9.05
N GLN A 123 -15.35 4.27 9.07
CA GLN A 123 -15.94 3.70 10.28
C GLN A 123 -15.33 2.33 10.64
N HIS A 124 -14.03 2.25 10.57
CA HIS A 124 -13.27 1.02 10.73
C HIS A 124 -13.61 0.26 12.03
N TYR A 125 -14.46 -0.74 11.93
CA TYR A 125 -14.97 -1.56 13.05
C TYR A 125 -15.52 -0.76 14.24
N GLY A 126 -16.12 0.40 13.97
CA GLY A 126 -16.67 1.30 15.00
C GLY A 126 -15.69 2.36 15.49
N THR A 127 -14.46 2.38 14.98
CA THR A 127 -13.50 3.44 15.24
C THR A 127 -13.42 4.38 14.03
N GLN A 128 -13.57 5.67 14.25
CA GLN A 128 -13.42 6.67 13.19
C GLN A 128 -11.94 6.80 12.83
N ILE A 129 -11.62 6.54 11.56
CA ILE A 129 -10.27 6.74 11.00
C ILE A 129 -10.33 7.69 9.80
N THR A 130 -9.18 8.25 9.44
CA THR A 130 -9.02 9.00 8.20
C THR A 130 -8.51 8.06 7.12
N PRO A 131 -9.29 7.78 6.05
CA PRO A 131 -8.81 6.94 4.96
C PRO A 131 -7.57 7.51 4.29
N LEU A 132 -6.69 6.61 3.81
CA LEU A 132 -5.51 7.00 3.08
C LEU A 132 -5.87 7.80 1.82
N GLN A 133 -5.06 8.81 1.53
CA GLN A 133 -5.16 9.60 0.32
C GLN A 133 -4.07 9.19 -0.68
N GLN A 134 -4.26 9.53 -1.96
CA GLN A 134 -3.23 9.35 -2.99
C GLN A 134 -2.03 10.26 -2.71
N PRO A 135 -0.79 9.82 -3.01
CA PRO A 135 -0.44 8.56 -3.67
C PRO A 135 -0.29 7.34 -2.72
N ALA A 136 -0.33 7.52 -1.40
CA ALA A 136 -0.13 6.45 -0.44
C ALA A 136 -1.18 5.33 -0.59
N LEU A 137 -2.44 5.69 -0.86
CA LEU A 137 -3.50 4.72 -1.12
C LEU A 137 -3.17 3.78 -2.28
N ASP A 138 -2.64 4.30 -3.38
CA ASP A 138 -2.32 3.50 -4.56
C ASP A 138 -1.18 2.52 -4.29
N LEU A 139 -0.17 2.95 -3.53
CA LEU A 139 0.95 2.09 -3.13
C LEU A 139 0.49 0.95 -2.23
N VAL A 140 -0.31 1.27 -1.21
CA VAL A 140 -0.90 0.29 -0.29
C VAL A 140 -1.83 -0.66 -1.04
N TRP A 141 -2.68 -0.15 -1.92
CA TRP A 141 -3.58 -0.97 -2.71
C TRP A 141 -2.83 -1.93 -3.64
N ASN A 142 -1.79 -1.46 -4.32
CA ASN A 142 -0.96 -2.29 -5.18
C ASN A 142 -0.32 -3.46 -4.40
N TYR A 143 0.22 -3.19 -3.22
CA TYR A 143 0.74 -4.23 -2.33
C TYR A 143 -0.36 -5.20 -1.88
N ILE A 144 -1.43 -4.72 -1.27
CA ILE A 144 -2.49 -5.57 -0.70
C ILE A 144 -3.17 -6.40 -1.80
N SER A 145 -3.52 -5.81 -2.94
CA SER A 145 -4.20 -6.52 -4.02
C SER A 145 -3.34 -7.61 -4.66
N THR A 146 -2.02 -7.43 -4.66
CA THR A 146 -1.08 -8.44 -5.16
C THR A 146 -0.96 -9.64 -4.21
N TYR A 147 -0.95 -9.39 -2.90
CA TYR A 147 -0.75 -10.44 -1.89
C TYR A 147 -2.04 -10.98 -1.27
N SER A 148 -3.21 -10.47 -1.66
CA SER A 148 -4.51 -11.05 -1.35
C SER A 148 -5.09 -11.82 -2.53
N ARG A 149 -6.19 -12.52 -2.33
CA ARG A 149 -6.86 -13.28 -3.39
C ARG A 149 -8.30 -12.79 -3.55
N PRO A 150 -8.80 -12.69 -4.77
CA PRO A 150 -10.19 -12.31 -5.00
C PRO A 150 -11.15 -13.36 -4.43
N ILE A 151 -12.30 -12.90 -3.98
CA ILE A 151 -13.39 -13.77 -3.54
C ILE A 151 -13.95 -14.56 -4.73
N ALA A 152 -14.42 -15.78 -4.48
CA ALA A 152 -15.06 -16.58 -5.51
C ALA A 152 -16.42 -15.98 -5.88
N LYS A 153 -16.88 -16.29 -7.10
CA LYS A 153 -18.19 -15.89 -7.60
C LYS A 153 -19.28 -16.43 -6.64
N ASN A 154 -20.22 -15.58 -6.26
CA ASN A 154 -21.34 -15.89 -5.36
C ASN A 154 -20.96 -16.18 -3.91
N GLU A 155 -19.75 -15.86 -3.48
CA GLU A 155 -19.35 -15.94 -2.09
C GLU A 155 -19.58 -14.59 -1.39
N THR A 156 -20.05 -14.62 -0.14
CA THR A 156 -20.25 -13.41 0.67
C THR A 156 -18.89 -12.84 1.10
N VAL A 157 -18.69 -11.54 0.92
CA VAL A 157 -17.48 -10.85 1.38
C VAL A 157 -17.42 -10.89 2.92
N PRO A 158 -16.39 -11.52 3.52
CA PRO A 158 -16.27 -11.58 4.96
C PRO A 158 -15.79 -10.23 5.51
N TYR A 159 -16.53 -9.67 6.47
CA TYR A 159 -16.12 -8.46 7.17
C TYR A 159 -15.24 -8.74 8.40
N ARG A 160 -15.25 -9.96 8.93
CA ARG A 160 -14.50 -10.38 10.12
C ARG A 160 -13.53 -11.51 9.81
N LEU A 161 -12.32 -11.45 10.37
CA LEU A 161 -11.27 -12.45 10.19
C LEU A 161 -11.74 -13.90 10.42
N PRO A 162 -12.46 -14.25 11.50
CA PRO A 162 -12.92 -15.62 11.72
C PRO A 162 -13.88 -16.15 10.65
N ARG A 163 -14.50 -15.27 9.87
CA ARG A 163 -15.40 -15.65 8.78
C ARG A 163 -14.66 -15.83 7.45
N SER A 164 -13.39 -15.42 7.38
CA SER A 164 -12.59 -15.56 6.18
C SER A 164 -12.19 -17.02 5.95
N ARG A 165 -12.58 -17.56 4.79
CA ARG A 165 -12.11 -18.90 4.38
C ARG A 165 -10.60 -18.92 4.12
N TYR A 166 -10.03 -17.77 3.74
CA TYR A 166 -8.59 -17.64 3.49
C TYR A 166 -7.79 -17.78 4.79
N PHE A 167 -8.26 -17.13 5.87
CA PHE A 167 -7.72 -17.34 7.20
C PHE A 167 -7.80 -18.80 7.62
N LYS A 168 -8.96 -19.45 7.44
CA LYS A 168 -9.16 -20.86 7.78
C LYS A 168 -8.26 -21.78 6.96
N ALA A 169 -8.06 -21.47 5.67
CA ALA A 169 -7.22 -22.26 4.77
C ALA A 169 -5.73 -22.18 5.14
N LEU A 170 -5.30 -21.08 5.79
CA LEU A 170 -3.94 -20.95 6.32
C LEU A 170 -3.76 -21.68 7.68
N HIS A 171 -4.87 -22.08 8.33
CA HIS A 171 -4.87 -22.75 9.63
C HIS A 171 -5.71 -24.05 9.56
N PRO A 172 -5.42 -25.01 8.66
CA PRO A 172 -6.34 -26.10 8.31
C PRO A 172 -6.55 -27.08 9.47
N LYS A 173 -5.61 -27.20 10.40
CA LYS A 173 -5.64 -28.16 11.52
C LYS A 173 -5.76 -27.49 12.89
N VAL A 174 -5.82 -26.14 12.91
CA VAL A 174 -5.90 -25.38 14.16
C VAL A 174 -7.33 -25.31 14.64
N GLN A 175 -7.58 -25.77 15.87
CA GLN A 175 -8.84 -25.59 16.58
C GLN A 175 -8.67 -24.46 17.59
N PHE A 176 -9.37 -23.34 17.35
CA PHE A 176 -9.35 -22.21 18.26
C PHE A 176 -10.35 -22.47 19.40
N SER A 177 -9.86 -22.55 20.63
CA SER A 177 -10.69 -22.73 21.84
C SER A 177 -11.54 -21.50 22.15
N GLU A 178 -11.04 -20.30 21.76
CA GLU A 178 -11.69 -19.02 21.97
C GLU A 178 -11.96 -18.31 20.62
N PRO A 179 -12.92 -17.36 20.58
CA PRO A 179 -13.15 -16.55 19.40
C PRO A 179 -11.86 -15.83 18.95
N VAL A 180 -11.48 -16.01 17.69
CA VAL A 180 -10.27 -15.40 17.12
C VAL A 180 -10.39 -13.88 17.11
N THR A 181 -9.44 -13.23 17.77
CA THR A 181 -9.19 -11.79 17.75
C THR A 181 -7.84 -11.50 17.13
N LEU A 182 -7.53 -10.23 16.90
CA LEU A 182 -6.20 -9.85 16.39
C LEU A 182 -5.07 -10.19 17.39
N GLN A 183 -5.38 -10.21 18.69
CA GLN A 183 -4.40 -10.59 19.72
C GLN A 183 -4.15 -12.11 19.77
N SER A 184 -5.10 -12.92 19.32
CA SER A 184 -4.94 -14.38 19.30
C SER A 184 -3.78 -14.84 18.42
N CYS A 185 -3.38 -14.04 17.43
CA CYS A 185 -2.23 -14.34 16.57
C CYS A 185 -0.94 -14.50 17.38
N LEU A 186 -0.76 -13.72 18.46
CA LEU A 186 0.45 -13.74 19.27
C LEU A 186 0.65 -15.05 20.07
N ALA A 187 -0.40 -15.82 20.27
CA ALA A 187 -0.32 -17.10 20.98
C ALA A 187 0.51 -18.14 20.20
N CYS A 188 0.49 -18.05 18.85
CA CYS A 188 1.20 -18.98 17.98
C CYS A 188 2.31 -18.28 17.15
N HIS A 189 2.16 -16.98 16.87
CA HIS A 189 3.11 -16.16 16.09
C HIS A 189 3.74 -15.10 17.00
N PRO A 190 4.75 -15.43 17.80
CA PRO A 190 5.31 -14.51 18.81
C PRO A 190 5.90 -13.22 18.19
N ALA A 191 6.38 -13.30 16.96
CA ALA A 191 6.96 -12.19 16.22
C ALA A 191 5.95 -11.44 15.32
N ALA A 192 4.64 -11.67 15.44
CA ALA A 192 3.61 -11.01 14.63
C ALA A 192 3.57 -9.48 14.78
N ARG A 193 4.08 -8.92 15.89
CA ARG A 193 4.24 -7.46 16.06
C ARG A 193 5.27 -6.86 15.10
N GLN A 194 6.25 -7.65 14.68
CA GLN A 194 7.26 -7.32 13.67
C GLN A 194 6.82 -7.74 12.25
N PHE A 195 5.55 -8.10 12.10
CA PHE A 195 4.97 -8.61 10.86
C PHE A 195 5.57 -9.96 10.43
N ASP A 196 6.17 -10.69 11.36
CA ASP A 196 6.66 -12.05 11.17
C ASP A 196 5.62 -13.08 11.62
N TYR A 197 4.97 -13.69 10.65
CA TYR A 197 3.97 -14.73 10.83
C TYR A 197 4.50 -16.14 10.52
N ARG A 198 5.77 -16.28 10.17
CA ARG A 198 6.40 -17.60 9.95
C ARG A 198 7.00 -18.19 11.20
N SER A 199 7.54 -17.34 12.08
CA SER A 199 8.01 -17.78 13.37
C SER A 199 6.84 -18.26 14.22
N LEU A 200 6.90 -19.53 14.63
CA LEU A 200 5.87 -20.17 15.46
C LEU A 200 6.41 -20.46 16.85
N THR A 201 5.52 -20.58 17.81
CA THR A 201 5.89 -21.14 19.12
C THR A 201 6.26 -22.61 18.98
N PRO A 202 7.10 -23.18 19.89
CA PRO A 202 7.60 -24.55 19.77
C PRO A 202 6.51 -25.61 19.62
N GLU A 203 5.32 -25.38 20.19
CA GLU A 203 4.18 -26.30 20.11
C GLU A 203 3.63 -26.41 18.68
N TRP A 204 3.84 -25.38 17.85
CA TRP A 204 3.32 -25.28 16.50
C TRP A 204 4.38 -25.38 15.41
N GLU A 205 5.66 -25.27 15.75
CA GLU A 205 6.76 -25.26 14.78
C GLU A 205 6.79 -26.52 13.89
N ASN A 206 6.39 -27.66 14.44
CA ASN A 206 6.29 -28.93 13.73
C ASN A 206 4.85 -29.42 13.61
N ALA A 207 3.87 -28.55 13.73
CA ALA A 207 2.46 -28.90 13.58
C ALA A 207 2.20 -29.40 12.14
N PRO A 208 1.52 -30.54 11.97
CA PRO A 208 1.32 -31.18 10.69
C PRO A 208 0.33 -30.42 9.79
#